data_b2bdfcbbba0f777072c2128b47ef9210
#
_entry.id   b2bdfcbbba0f777072c2128b47ef9210
#
_cell.length_a   1.000
_cell.length_b   1.000
_cell.length_c   1.000
_cell.angle_alpha   90.00
_cell.angle_beta   90.00
_cell.angle_gamma   90.00
#
_symmetry.space_group_name_H-M   'P 1'
#
loop_
_entity.id
_entity.type
_entity.pdbx_description
1 polymer ?
#
loop_
_entity_poly.entity_id
_entity_poly.type
_entity_poly.pdbx_seq_one_letter_code
_entity_poly.pdbx_strand_id
1 'polypeptide(L)'
;MEERILGVLGGMGPLASAEFMRQLTLLTPAERDQDHIPAILWSDPRVPDRTAARQGRGPDPLPALLRGIRGLEVAGCGAIAIPCNTAHGWIEGMRAATRLPILHIVEAAAEALRAAGIGPGPVGVMGTAATLAMGLYQEGLRAGGWEVLVPDEAEMARWVSPGIALVKANRVAESHAPLAEAARALAARGARAVVLGCTEIPLGIAAGPALPFPVIDTIEALARASIRWARGAADAAKAA
;
A
#
# COMPACT_ATOMS: atom_id res chain seq x y z
N MET A 1 -13.27 26.40 -1.78
CA MET A 1 -12.71 25.22 -1.07
C MET A 1 -11.21 25.47 -0.97
N GLU A 2 -10.63 25.34 0.21
CA GLU A 2 -9.15 25.34 0.32
C GLU A 2 -8.60 24.22 -0.54
N GLU A 3 -7.62 24.55 -1.36
CA GLU A 3 -6.97 23.61 -2.26
C GLU A 3 -6.19 22.57 -1.42
N ARG A 4 -6.67 21.33 -1.41
CA ARG A 4 -6.07 20.26 -0.59
C ARG A 4 -4.94 19.59 -1.36
N ILE A 5 -3.69 19.92 -1.03
CA ILE A 5 -2.51 19.28 -1.61
C ILE A 5 -2.22 17.96 -0.88
N LEU A 6 -2.13 16.87 -1.60
CA LEU A 6 -1.74 15.57 -1.06
C LEU A 6 -0.23 15.45 -1.00
N GLY A 7 0.32 15.17 0.19
CA GLY A 7 1.71 14.76 0.35
C GLY A 7 1.86 13.25 0.17
N VAL A 8 2.78 12.81 -0.66
CA VAL A 8 3.10 11.39 -0.86
C VAL A 8 4.50 11.11 -0.34
N LEU A 9 4.59 10.41 0.79
CA LEU A 9 5.87 9.98 1.38
C LEU A 9 6.32 8.67 0.73
N GLY A 10 7.10 8.79 -0.32
CA GLY A 10 7.52 7.71 -1.20
C GLY A 10 9.01 7.37 -1.15
N GLY A 11 9.48 6.68 -2.18
CA GLY A 11 10.86 6.21 -2.31
C GLY A 11 11.12 4.83 -1.70
N MET A 12 10.05 4.14 -1.23
CA MET A 12 10.16 2.90 -0.44
C MET A 12 9.37 1.69 -0.99
N GLY A 13 9.31 1.34 -2.25
CA GLY A 13 10.23 1.65 -3.35
C GLY A 13 9.83 2.83 -4.25
N PRO A 14 10.80 3.27 -5.02
CA PRO A 14 10.58 4.34 -5.99
C PRO A 14 9.55 3.98 -7.06
N LEU A 15 9.62 2.77 -7.62
CA LEU A 15 8.67 2.31 -8.64
C LEU A 15 7.23 2.24 -8.10
N ALA A 16 7.04 1.73 -6.89
CA ALA A 16 5.73 1.70 -6.24
C ALA A 16 5.18 3.11 -5.97
N SER A 17 6.06 4.07 -5.67
CA SER A 17 5.67 5.47 -5.48
C SER A 17 5.25 6.14 -6.79
N ALA A 18 5.96 5.86 -7.89
CA ALA A 18 5.57 6.31 -9.22
C ALA A 18 4.23 5.69 -9.66
N GLU A 19 4.03 4.39 -9.39
CA GLU A 19 2.76 3.72 -9.66
C GLU A 19 1.61 4.31 -8.85
N PHE A 20 1.82 4.66 -7.58
CA PHE A 20 0.81 5.36 -6.80
C PHE A 20 0.40 6.68 -7.46
N MET A 21 1.35 7.50 -7.95
CA MET A 21 1.04 8.74 -8.64
C MET A 21 0.28 8.48 -9.94
N ARG A 22 0.65 7.44 -10.68
CA ARG A 22 -0.08 7.02 -11.89
C ARG A 22 -1.52 6.61 -11.55
N GLN A 23 -1.72 5.80 -10.52
CA GLN A 23 -3.05 5.37 -10.05
C GLN A 23 -3.88 6.56 -9.55
N LEU A 24 -3.29 7.47 -8.78
CA LEU A 24 -3.94 8.68 -8.32
C LEU A 24 -4.50 9.49 -9.50
N THR A 25 -3.72 9.64 -10.57
CA THR A 25 -4.14 10.35 -11.78
C THR A 25 -5.25 9.59 -12.50
N LEU A 26 -5.08 8.31 -12.80
CA LEU A 26 -6.03 7.53 -13.59
C LEU A 26 -7.37 7.31 -12.90
N LEU A 27 -7.37 7.21 -11.57
CA LEU A 27 -8.58 6.96 -10.78
C LEU A 27 -9.30 8.25 -10.38
N THR A 28 -8.66 9.41 -10.54
CA THR A 28 -9.32 10.68 -10.31
C THR A 28 -10.30 10.94 -11.46
N PRO A 29 -11.62 11.05 -11.20
CA PRO A 29 -12.58 11.48 -12.22
C PRO A 29 -12.28 12.93 -12.62
N ALA A 30 -11.69 13.14 -13.80
CA ALA A 30 -11.26 14.43 -14.30
C ALA A 30 -11.50 14.51 -15.79
N GLU A 31 -11.98 15.67 -16.28
CA GLU A 31 -12.13 15.96 -17.71
C GLU A 31 -11.00 16.87 -18.22
N ARG A 32 -10.32 17.56 -17.30
CA ARG A 32 -9.24 18.51 -17.58
C ARG A 32 -8.12 18.32 -16.53
N ASP A 33 -6.92 18.79 -16.84
CA ASP A 33 -5.78 18.76 -15.92
C ASP A 33 -6.10 19.41 -14.57
N GLN A 34 -6.88 20.50 -14.58
CA GLN A 34 -7.25 21.28 -13.38
C GLN A 34 -8.23 20.53 -12.47
N ASP A 35 -8.83 19.47 -12.92
CA ASP A 35 -9.77 18.64 -12.12
C ASP A 35 -9.04 17.53 -11.35
N HIS A 36 -7.74 17.35 -11.61
CA HIS A 36 -6.89 16.40 -10.87
C HIS A 36 -6.50 16.92 -9.48
N ILE A 37 -6.07 15.99 -8.62
CA ILE A 37 -5.68 16.29 -7.25
C ILE A 37 -4.25 16.83 -7.24
N PRO A 38 -4.00 18.05 -6.70
CA PRO A 38 -2.65 18.54 -6.47
C PRO A 38 -1.90 17.60 -5.51
N ALA A 39 -0.71 17.15 -5.91
CA ALA A 39 0.08 16.21 -5.11
C ALA A 39 1.57 16.50 -5.21
N ILE A 40 2.27 16.29 -4.09
CA ILE A 40 3.72 16.41 -4.00
C ILE A 40 4.30 15.06 -3.60
N LEU A 41 5.14 14.46 -4.44
CA LEU A 41 5.86 13.23 -4.14
C LEU A 41 7.24 13.54 -3.56
N TRP A 42 7.42 13.19 -2.28
CA TRP A 42 8.73 13.11 -1.64
C TRP A 42 9.30 11.70 -1.87
N SER A 43 10.07 11.50 -2.93
CA SER A 43 10.67 10.20 -3.26
C SER A 43 12.12 10.15 -2.78
N ASP A 44 12.37 9.59 -1.58
CA ASP A 44 13.73 9.39 -1.06
C ASP A 44 14.06 7.89 -0.94
N PRO A 45 14.81 7.31 -1.89
CA PRO A 45 15.19 5.90 -1.84
C PRO A 45 16.25 5.58 -0.76
N ARG A 46 16.81 6.59 -0.09
CA ARG A 46 17.80 6.43 0.97
C ARG A 46 17.17 6.14 2.34
N VAL A 47 15.85 6.13 2.45
CA VAL A 47 15.17 5.66 3.67
C VAL A 47 15.63 4.24 3.97
N PRO A 48 16.17 3.95 5.17
CA PRO A 48 16.68 2.64 5.54
C PRO A 48 15.67 1.52 5.28
N ASP A 49 16.17 0.32 4.95
CA ASP A 49 15.29 -0.82 4.66
C ASP A 49 14.44 -1.19 5.89
N ARG A 50 13.13 -1.12 5.73
CA ARG A 50 12.13 -1.31 6.79
C ARG A 50 12.11 -2.74 7.31
N THR A 51 12.38 -3.72 6.44
CA THR A 51 12.45 -5.14 6.84
C THR A 51 13.71 -5.39 7.65
N ALA A 52 14.86 -4.93 7.19
CA ALA A 52 16.12 -5.06 7.92
C ALA A 52 16.06 -4.35 9.28
N ALA A 53 15.47 -3.16 9.35
CA ALA A 53 15.29 -2.43 10.61
C ALA A 53 14.43 -3.20 11.61
N ARG A 54 13.29 -3.77 11.17
CA ARG A 54 12.43 -4.60 12.05
C ARG A 54 13.09 -5.88 12.52
N GLN A 55 14.05 -6.40 11.78
CA GLN A 55 14.83 -7.58 12.14
C GLN A 55 16.08 -7.24 12.97
N GLY A 56 16.28 -5.98 13.35
CA GLY A 56 17.45 -5.53 14.09
C GLY A 56 18.76 -5.56 13.28
N ARG A 57 18.67 -5.65 11.95
CA ARG A 57 19.82 -5.76 11.04
C ARG A 57 20.13 -4.47 10.26
N GLY A 58 19.38 -3.41 10.51
CA GLY A 58 19.53 -2.12 9.83
C GLY A 58 19.14 -0.95 10.72
N PRO A 59 19.51 0.28 10.32
CA PRO A 59 19.18 1.48 11.08
C PRO A 59 17.67 1.76 11.06
N ASP A 60 17.21 2.47 12.09
CA ASP A 60 15.81 2.90 12.21
C ASP A 60 15.43 3.86 11.07
N PRO A 61 14.38 3.56 10.26
CA PRO A 61 13.92 4.45 9.21
C PRO A 61 13.16 5.67 9.71
N LEU A 62 12.70 5.68 10.98
CA LEU A 62 11.86 6.76 11.51
C LEU A 62 12.46 8.16 11.32
N PRO A 63 13.74 8.42 11.62
CA PRO A 63 14.32 9.75 11.38
C PRO A 63 14.24 10.22 9.93
N ALA A 64 14.37 9.30 8.97
CA ALA A 64 14.25 9.62 7.54
C ALA A 64 12.80 9.88 7.13
N LEU A 65 11.86 9.07 7.64
CA LEU A 65 10.42 9.27 7.45
C LEU A 65 9.98 10.64 7.97
N LEU A 66 10.42 11.01 9.17
CA LEU A 66 10.09 12.32 9.77
C LEU A 66 10.68 13.50 8.98
N ARG A 67 11.86 13.36 8.37
CA ARG A 67 12.38 14.40 7.46
C ARG A 67 11.47 14.60 6.25
N GLY A 68 11.00 13.50 5.65
CA GLY A 68 10.07 13.58 4.52
C GLY A 68 8.74 14.21 4.92
N ILE A 69 8.17 13.84 6.07
CA ILE A 69 6.93 14.44 6.60
C ILE A 69 7.10 15.95 6.77
N ARG A 70 8.17 16.41 7.42
CA ARG A 70 8.44 17.84 7.58
C ARG A 70 8.59 18.55 6.23
N GLY A 71 9.24 17.93 5.25
CA GLY A 71 9.34 18.48 3.89
C GLY A 71 7.97 18.69 3.25
N LEU A 72 7.07 17.72 3.39
CA LEU A 72 5.69 17.79 2.89
C LEU A 72 4.85 18.84 3.63
N GLU A 73 5.03 18.98 4.95
CA GLU A 73 4.38 20.04 5.75
C GLU A 73 4.81 21.44 5.29
N VAL A 74 6.12 21.66 5.14
CA VAL A 74 6.66 22.93 4.64
C VAL A 74 6.16 23.27 3.23
N ALA A 75 5.95 22.24 2.40
CA ALA A 75 5.38 22.40 1.06
C ALA A 75 3.86 22.64 1.05
N GLY A 76 3.21 22.73 2.23
CA GLY A 76 1.78 23.05 2.34
C GLY A 76 0.83 21.88 2.11
N CYS A 77 1.30 20.63 2.21
CA CYS A 77 0.43 19.47 2.10
C CYS A 77 -0.59 19.44 3.25
N GLY A 78 -1.82 18.99 2.95
CA GLY A 78 -2.91 18.88 3.92
C GLY A 78 -3.15 17.48 4.48
N ALA A 79 -2.57 16.44 3.86
CA ALA A 79 -2.53 15.06 4.35
C ALA A 79 -1.34 14.31 3.76
N ILE A 80 -1.05 13.13 4.30
CA ILE A 80 0.06 12.28 3.88
C ILE A 80 -0.47 10.90 3.48
N ALA A 81 -0.11 10.44 2.28
CA ALA A 81 -0.23 9.05 1.85
C ALA A 81 1.16 8.41 1.82
N ILE A 82 1.25 7.15 2.26
CA ILE A 82 2.52 6.42 2.33
C ILE A 82 2.38 5.12 1.52
N PRO A 83 2.79 5.09 0.23
CA PRO A 83 2.71 3.90 -0.61
C PRO A 83 3.82 2.89 -0.25
N CYS A 84 3.81 2.44 1.01
CA CYS A 84 4.71 1.44 1.57
C CYS A 84 4.04 0.77 2.78
N ASN A 85 3.63 -0.47 2.64
CA ASN A 85 2.97 -1.20 3.73
C ASN A 85 3.87 -1.31 4.98
N THR A 86 5.12 -1.73 4.81
CA THR A 86 6.05 -1.94 5.93
C THR A 86 6.34 -0.66 6.72
N ALA A 87 6.32 0.51 6.07
CA ALA A 87 6.54 1.79 6.74
C ALA A 87 5.46 2.11 7.80
N HIS A 88 4.25 1.56 7.65
CA HIS A 88 3.19 1.71 8.64
C HIS A 88 3.50 1.07 10.00
N GLY A 89 4.54 0.24 10.09
CA GLY A 89 5.06 -0.22 11.37
C GLY A 89 5.66 0.89 12.25
N TRP A 90 5.86 2.08 11.72
CA TRP A 90 6.32 3.29 12.44
C TRP A 90 5.23 4.35 12.53
N ILE A 91 3.96 3.98 12.29
CA ILE A 91 2.83 4.92 12.17
C ILE A 91 2.67 5.78 13.43
N GLU A 92 2.83 5.22 14.62
CA GLU A 92 2.68 5.97 15.86
C GLU A 92 3.75 7.07 16.01
N GLY A 93 5.02 6.76 15.70
CA GLY A 93 6.09 7.74 15.68
C GLY A 93 5.88 8.85 14.64
N MET A 94 5.31 8.51 13.50
CA MET A 94 4.96 9.48 12.47
C MET A 94 3.77 10.35 12.90
N ARG A 95 2.69 9.76 13.42
CA ARG A 95 1.51 10.49 13.93
C ARG A 95 1.86 11.44 15.08
N ALA A 96 2.79 11.04 15.96
CA ALA A 96 3.24 11.88 17.06
C ALA A 96 4.05 13.12 16.58
N ALA A 97 4.60 13.09 15.38
CA ALA A 97 5.47 14.13 14.83
C ALA A 97 4.76 15.10 13.87
N THR A 98 3.49 14.87 13.51
CA THR A 98 2.74 15.72 12.60
C THR A 98 1.29 15.88 13.04
N ARG A 99 0.68 17.01 12.65
CA ARG A 99 -0.77 17.22 12.78
C ARG A 99 -1.54 16.82 11.51
N LEU A 100 -0.83 16.53 10.42
CA LEU A 100 -1.47 16.13 9.18
C LEU A 100 -2.06 14.72 9.33
N PRO A 101 -3.26 14.47 8.83
CA PRO A 101 -3.79 13.13 8.76
C PRO A 101 -2.90 12.26 7.87
N ILE A 102 -2.57 11.07 8.35
CA ILE A 102 -1.87 10.05 7.57
C ILE A 102 -2.90 9.03 7.14
N LEU A 103 -3.11 8.91 5.82
CA LEU A 103 -4.03 7.94 5.23
C LEU A 103 -3.46 6.54 5.37
N HIS A 104 -4.14 5.69 6.14
CA HIS A 104 -3.58 4.39 6.52
C HIS A 104 -3.86 3.32 5.46
N ILE A 105 -2.80 2.70 4.92
CA ILE A 105 -2.90 1.76 3.80
C ILE A 105 -3.72 0.50 4.13
N VAL A 106 -3.70 0.03 5.39
CA VAL A 106 -4.50 -1.13 5.83
C VAL A 106 -5.98 -0.78 5.94
N GLU A 107 -6.31 0.44 6.42
CA GLU A 107 -7.67 0.94 6.44
C GLU A 107 -8.22 1.07 5.02
N ALA A 108 -7.42 1.60 4.09
CA ALA A 108 -7.77 1.67 2.68
C ALA A 108 -8.02 0.27 2.07
N ALA A 109 -7.18 -0.72 2.39
CA ALA A 109 -7.38 -2.10 1.95
C ALA A 109 -8.66 -2.73 2.53
N ALA A 110 -8.99 -2.45 3.80
CA ALA A 110 -10.25 -2.89 4.42
C ALA A 110 -11.48 -2.28 3.72
N GLU A 111 -11.41 -1.01 3.34
CA GLU A 111 -12.46 -0.36 2.55
C GLU A 111 -12.60 -0.97 1.16
N ALA A 112 -11.47 -1.29 0.51
CA ALA A 112 -11.46 -1.94 -0.80
C ALA A 112 -12.06 -3.36 -0.74
N LEU A 113 -11.81 -4.14 0.31
CA LEU A 113 -12.45 -5.43 0.55
C LEU A 113 -13.98 -5.28 0.63
N ARG A 114 -14.48 -4.29 1.40
CA ARG A 114 -15.92 -4.01 1.51
C ARG A 114 -16.52 -3.60 0.16
N ALA A 115 -15.84 -2.70 -0.55
CA ALA A 115 -16.29 -2.22 -1.86
C ALA A 115 -16.33 -3.35 -2.92
N ALA A 116 -15.44 -4.35 -2.80
CA ALA A 116 -15.45 -5.55 -3.64
C ALA A 116 -16.48 -6.60 -3.20
N GLY A 117 -17.32 -6.33 -2.19
CA GLY A 117 -18.32 -7.27 -1.68
C GLY A 117 -17.73 -8.45 -0.91
N ILE A 118 -16.47 -8.38 -0.47
CA ILE A 118 -15.82 -9.43 0.30
C ILE A 118 -16.28 -9.31 1.77
N GLY A 119 -17.27 -10.11 2.14
CA GLY A 119 -17.77 -10.15 3.52
C GLY A 119 -16.81 -10.87 4.50
N PRO A 120 -17.19 -10.96 5.80
CA PRO A 120 -16.41 -11.64 6.84
C PRO A 120 -15.97 -13.05 6.46
N GLY A 121 -14.80 -13.47 6.92
CA GLY A 121 -14.21 -14.79 6.66
C GLY A 121 -12.74 -14.70 6.24
N PRO A 122 -12.16 -15.82 5.71
CA PRO A 122 -10.75 -15.86 5.40
C PRO A 122 -10.37 -14.98 4.20
N VAL A 123 -9.31 -14.17 4.36
CA VAL A 123 -8.66 -13.39 3.31
C VAL A 123 -7.16 -13.64 3.35
N GLY A 124 -6.56 -13.82 2.18
CA GLY A 124 -5.11 -13.93 2.07
C GLY A 124 -4.44 -12.57 2.16
N VAL A 125 -3.28 -12.49 2.79
CA VAL A 125 -2.44 -11.29 2.77
C VAL A 125 -1.01 -11.69 2.39
N MET A 126 -0.53 -11.17 1.28
CA MET A 126 0.87 -11.28 0.87
C MET A 126 1.60 -9.99 1.25
N GLY A 127 2.81 -10.10 1.78
CA GLY A 127 3.58 -8.93 2.18
C GLY A 127 5.05 -9.27 2.45
N THR A 128 5.84 -8.27 2.83
CA THR A 128 7.19 -8.54 3.32
C THR A 128 7.12 -9.32 4.64
N ALA A 129 8.16 -10.08 4.96
CA ALA A 129 8.24 -10.78 6.23
C ALA A 129 8.01 -9.84 7.43
N ALA A 130 8.53 -8.60 7.37
CA ALA A 130 8.31 -7.60 8.41
C ALA A 130 6.85 -7.15 8.51
N THR A 131 6.18 -6.90 7.37
CA THR A 131 4.75 -6.50 7.37
C THR A 131 3.88 -7.58 8.02
N LEU A 132 4.13 -8.84 7.68
CA LEU A 132 3.36 -9.96 8.21
C LEU A 132 3.65 -10.20 9.70
N ALA A 133 4.94 -10.14 10.10
CA ALA A 133 5.36 -10.31 11.49
C ALA A 133 4.87 -9.20 12.43
N MET A 134 4.67 -7.97 11.92
CA MET A 134 4.10 -6.86 12.70
C MET A 134 2.60 -7.00 12.96
N GLY A 135 1.90 -7.93 12.32
CA GLY A 135 0.47 -8.12 12.54
C GLY A 135 -0.43 -7.00 12.00
N LEU A 136 0.10 -6.07 11.19
CA LEU A 136 -0.63 -4.88 10.75
C LEU A 136 -1.99 -5.21 10.10
N TYR A 137 -2.01 -6.21 9.24
CA TYR A 137 -3.23 -6.64 8.57
C TYR A 137 -4.11 -7.50 9.46
N GLN A 138 -3.52 -8.37 10.28
CA GLN A 138 -4.24 -9.23 11.22
C GLN A 138 -5.06 -8.39 12.22
N GLU A 139 -4.48 -7.30 12.71
CA GLU A 139 -5.14 -6.36 13.62
C GLU A 139 -6.14 -5.48 12.86
N GLY A 140 -5.71 -4.86 11.75
CA GLY A 140 -6.52 -3.89 11.02
C GLY A 140 -7.76 -4.48 10.33
N LEU A 141 -7.74 -5.76 9.95
CA LEU A 141 -8.86 -6.42 9.30
C LEU A 141 -9.82 -7.13 10.28
N ARG A 142 -9.37 -7.42 11.50
CA ARG A 142 -10.18 -8.13 12.52
C ARG A 142 -11.52 -7.44 12.80
N ALA A 143 -11.53 -6.12 12.89
CA ALA A 143 -12.76 -5.34 13.14
C ALA A 143 -13.81 -5.50 12.03
N GLY A 144 -13.40 -5.88 10.82
CA GLY A 144 -14.29 -6.19 9.70
C GLY A 144 -14.75 -7.64 9.66
N GLY A 145 -14.35 -8.46 10.64
CA GLY A 145 -14.66 -9.90 10.71
C GLY A 145 -13.82 -10.75 9.76
N TRP A 146 -12.73 -10.22 9.20
CA TRP A 146 -11.83 -11.01 8.36
C TRP A 146 -10.80 -11.76 9.18
N GLU A 147 -10.59 -13.03 8.81
CA GLU A 147 -9.51 -13.88 9.28
C GLU A 147 -8.36 -13.84 8.26
N VAL A 148 -7.16 -13.47 8.71
CA VAL A 148 -6.03 -13.28 7.80
C VAL A 148 -5.23 -14.57 7.66
N LEU A 149 -5.16 -15.08 6.43
CA LEU A 149 -4.26 -16.16 6.01
C LEU A 149 -2.99 -15.55 5.42
N VAL A 150 -1.83 -16.01 5.86
CA VAL A 150 -0.53 -15.54 5.35
C VAL A 150 0.26 -16.70 4.71
N PRO A 151 1.17 -16.43 3.77
CA PRO A 151 2.12 -17.42 3.30
C PRO A 151 2.93 -17.99 4.46
N ASP A 152 3.19 -19.30 4.42
CA ASP A 152 4.10 -19.93 5.35
C ASP A 152 5.58 -19.61 5.03
N GLU A 153 6.50 -20.10 5.87
CA GLU A 153 7.92 -19.81 5.71
C GLU A 153 8.49 -20.33 4.37
N ALA A 154 8.04 -21.51 3.93
CA ALA A 154 8.48 -22.10 2.65
C ALA A 154 7.92 -21.30 1.46
N GLU A 155 6.66 -20.90 1.50
CA GLU A 155 6.00 -20.04 0.51
C GLU A 155 6.66 -18.64 0.45
N MET A 156 6.98 -18.08 1.62
CA MET A 156 7.72 -16.81 1.70
C MET A 156 9.09 -16.90 1.05
N ALA A 157 9.86 -17.96 1.37
CA ALA A 157 11.20 -18.15 0.85
C ALA A 157 11.21 -18.47 -0.65
N ARG A 158 10.26 -19.29 -1.10
CA ARG A 158 10.20 -19.76 -2.48
C ARG A 158 9.59 -18.76 -3.45
N TRP A 159 8.58 -18.00 -3.03
CA TRP A 159 7.75 -17.22 -3.94
C TRP A 159 7.67 -15.74 -3.59
N VAL A 160 7.26 -15.39 -2.35
CA VAL A 160 6.92 -13.99 -2.04
C VAL A 160 8.16 -13.12 -1.98
N SER A 161 9.18 -13.52 -1.20
CA SER A 161 10.39 -12.71 -1.03
C SER A 161 11.19 -12.56 -2.33
N PRO A 162 11.42 -13.63 -3.13
CA PRO A 162 12.04 -13.50 -4.45
C PRO A 162 11.22 -12.63 -5.41
N GLY A 163 9.89 -12.79 -5.44
CA GLY A 163 9.02 -11.99 -6.30
C GLY A 163 9.11 -10.50 -5.99
N ILE A 164 9.07 -10.11 -4.71
CA ILE A 164 9.28 -8.73 -4.28
C ILE A 164 10.67 -8.21 -4.67
N ALA A 165 11.72 -9.03 -4.51
CA ALA A 165 13.09 -8.66 -4.86
C ALA A 165 13.24 -8.42 -6.38
N LEU A 166 12.61 -9.23 -7.22
CA LEU A 166 12.58 -9.04 -8.67
C LEU A 166 11.98 -7.69 -9.07
N VAL A 167 10.85 -7.30 -8.48
CA VAL A 167 10.24 -5.99 -8.75
C VAL A 167 11.17 -4.85 -8.34
N LYS A 168 11.79 -4.94 -7.15
CA LYS A 168 12.76 -3.94 -6.69
C LYS A 168 13.99 -3.83 -7.58
N ALA A 169 14.35 -4.90 -8.27
CA ALA A 169 15.44 -4.94 -9.25
C ALA A 169 15.01 -4.54 -10.68
N ASN A 170 13.80 -3.98 -10.86
CA ASN A 170 13.16 -3.65 -12.15
C ASN A 170 12.97 -4.86 -13.10
N ARG A 171 12.92 -6.08 -12.56
CA ARG A 171 12.66 -7.33 -13.29
C ARG A 171 11.18 -7.73 -13.09
N VAL A 172 10.29 -6.78 -13.39
CA VAL A 172 8.86 -6.88 -13.04
C VAL A 172 8.18 -8.08 -13.71
N ALA A 173 8.45 -8.32 -15.00
CA ALA A 173 7.84 -9.43 -15.73
C ALA A 173 8.18 -10.80 -15.11
N GLU A 174 9.38 -10.98 -14.60
CA GLU A 174 9.83 -12.23 -13.99
C GLU A 174 9.20 -12.48 -12.61
N SER A 175 8.71 -11.44 -11.96
CA SER A 175 8.10 -11.53 -10.64
C SER A 175 6.68 -12.11 -10.67
N HIS A 176 6.00 -12.10 -11.82
CA HIS A 176 4.62 -12.56 -11.94
C HIS A 176 4.47 -14.01 -11.49
N ALA A 177 5.25 -14.92 -12.05
CA ALA A 177 5.09 -16.36 -11.79
C ALA A 177 5.18 -16.71 -10.30
N PRO A 178 6.24 -16.34 -9.56
CA PRO A 178 6.31 -16.68 -8.14
C PRO A 178 5.21 -15.97 -7.33
N LEU A 179 4.88 -14.70 -7.60
CA LEU A 179 3.84 -14.00 -6.85
C LEU A 179 2.45 -14.58 -7.12
N ALA A 180 2.16 -15.00 -8.35
CA ALA A 180 0.91 -15.65 -8.69
C ALA A 180 0.75 -17.02 -8.00
N GLU A 181 1.84 -17.81 -7.89
CA GLU A 181 1.81 -19.08 -7.15
C GLU A 181 1.52 -18.87 -5.66
N ALA A 182 2.14 -17.87 -5.01
CA ALA A 182 1.85 -17.55 -3.62
C ALA A 182 0.37 -17.14 -3.43
N ALA A 183 -0.18 -16.35 -4.35
CA ALA A 183 -1.59 -15.96 -4.29
C ALA A 183 -2.53 -17.15 -4.48
N ARG A 184 -2.21 -18.07 -5.41
CA ARG A 184 -2.97 -19.31 -5.63
C ARG A 184 -2.94 -20.24 -4.40
N ALA A 185 -1.80 -20.35 -3.73
CA ALA A 185 -1.68 -21.14 -2.51
C ALA A 185 -2.60 -20.60 -1.39
N LEU A 186 -2.70 -19.27 -1.23
CA LEU A 186 -3.64 -18.66 -0.29
C LEU A 186 -5.10 -18.91 -0.68
N ALA A 187 -5.44 -18.77 -1.95
CA ALA A 187 -6.79 -19.07 -2.45
C ALA A 187 -7.16 -20.53 -2.26
N ALA A 188 -6.23 -21.48 -2.51
CA ALA A 188 -6.43 -22.91 -2.27
C ALA A 188 -6.69 -23.25 -0.79
N ARG A 189 -6.19 -22.43 0.14
CA ARG A 189 -6.49 -22.55 1.59
C ARG A 189 -7.80 -21.87 1.99
N GLY A 190 -8.60 -21.41 1.03
CA GLY A 190 -9.93 -20.86 1.26
C GLY A 190 -9.98 -19.34 1.36
N ALA A 191 -8.91 -18.62 1.03
CA ALA A 191 -8.96 -17.17 0.99
C ALA A 191 -9.96 -16.70 -0.09
N ARG A 192 -10.93 -15.88 0.30
CA ARG A 192 -11.98 -15.34 -0.58
C ARG A 192 -11.49 -14.19 -1.47
N ALA A 193 -10.41 -13.55 -1.06
CA ALA A 193 -9.64 -12.56 -1.80
C ALA A 193 -8.20 -12.57 -1.29
N VAL A 194 -7.26 -12.02 -2.07
CA VAL A 194 -5.86 -11.86 -1.65
C VAL A 194 -5.50 -10.38 -1.66
N VAL A 195 -5.13 -9.85 -0.48
CA VAL A 195 -4.60 -8.49 -0.32
C VAL A 195 -3.12 -8.49 -0.67
N LEU A 196 -2.73 -7.64 -1.60
CA LEU A 196 -1.35 -7.46 -2.05
C LEU A 196 -0.64 -6.45 -1.12
N GLY A 197 -0.33 -6.89 0.11
CA GLY A 197 0.16 -6.09 1.24
C GLY A 197 1.66 -5.74 1.18
N CYS A 198 2.23 -5.67 0.00
CA CYS A 198 3.49 -5.02 -0.33
C CYS A 198 3.31 -4.33 -1.67
N THR A 199 3.69 -3.08 -1.79
CA THR A 199 3.41 -2.24 -2.97
C THR A 199 4.18 -2.64 -4.23
N GLU A 200 5.16 -3.53 -4.12
CA GLU A 200 5.78 -4.21 -5.25
C GLU A 200 4.92 -5.34 -5.83
N ILE A 201 4.11 -6.02 -5.00
CA ILE A 201 3.34 -7.19 -5.42
C ILE A 201 2.30 -6.86 -6.50
N PRO A 202 1.51 -5.78 -6.42
CA PRO A 202 0.59 -5.40 -7.49
C PRO A 202 1.26 -5.27 -8.86
N LEU A 203 2.45 -4.65 -8.90
CA LEU A 203 3.22 -4.49 -10.13
C LEU A 203 3.59 -5.84 -10.75
N GLY A 204 4.02 -6.79 -9.93
CA GLY A 204 4.36 -8.14 -10.39
C GLY A 204 3.13 -8.94 -10.82
N ILE A 205 2.02 -8.86 -10.10
CA ILE A 205 0.77 -9.54 -10.48
C ILE A 205 0.23 -8.97 -11.80
N ALA A 206 0.26 -7.66 -11.99
CA ALA A 206 -0.20 -7.01 -13.20
C ALA A 206 0.68 -7.29 -14.44
N ALA A 207 1.90 -7.80 -14.26
CA ALA A 207 2.82 -8.12 -15.35
C ALA A 207 2.50 -9.43 -16.09
N GLY A 208 1.45 -10.14 -15.71
CA GLY A 208 1.05 -11.40 -16.35
C GLY A 208 -0.46 -11.60 -16.34
N PRO A 209 -0.94 -12.83 -16.63
CA PRO A 209 -2.36 -13.12 -16.67
C PRO A 209 -3.09 -12.85 -15.36
N ALA A 210 -4.33 -12.35 -15.46
CA ALA A 210 -5.18 -12.11 -14.31
C ALA A 210 -5.40 -13.39 -13.49
N LEU A 211 -5.48 -13.25 -12.17
CA LEU A 211 -5.81 -14.35 -11.28
C LEU A 211 -7.33 -14.63 -11.30
N PRO A 212 -7.76 -15.90 -11.18
CA PRO A 212 -9.17 -16.29 -11.26
C PRO A 212 -9.96 -16.02 -9.97
N PHE A 213 -9.48 -15.16 -9.09
CA PHE A 213 -10.09 -14.76 -7.82
C PHE A 213 -9.77 -13.30 -7.53
N PRO A 214 -10.56 -12.64 -6.66
CA PRO A 214 -10.35 -11.23 -6.32
C PRO A 214 -8.99 -10.97 -5.69
N VAL A 215 -8.32 -9.92 -6.14
CA VAL A 215 -7.11 -9.37 -5.49
C VAL A 215 -7.36 -7.91 -5.11
N ILE A 216 -6.83 -7.50 -3.98
CA ILE A 216 -6.89 -6.11 -3.50
C ILE A 216 -5.50 -5.49 -3.65
N ASP A 217 -5.38 -4.60 -4.62
CA ASP A 217 -4.18 -3.77 -4.81
C ASP A 217 -4.16 -2.66 -3.74
N THR A 218 -3.15 -2.69 -2.88
CA THR A 218 -3.03 -1.70 -1.80
C THR A 218 -2.57 -0.32 -2.28
N ILE A 219 -1.94 -0.23 -3.46
CA ILE A 219 -1.64 1.05 -4.10
C ILE A 219 -2.94 1.70 -4.59
N GLU A 220 -3.76 0.94 -5.33
CA GLU A 220 -5.06 1.40 -5.79
C GLU A 220 -5.97 1.79 -4.63
N ALA A 221 -6.06 0.96 -3.61
CA ALA A 221 -6.85 1.22 -2.42
C ALA A 221 -6.45 2.55 -1.74
N LEU A 222 -5.13 2.78 -1.57
CA LEU A 222 -4.61 4.02 -0.99
C LEU A 222 -4.87 5.23 -1.92
N ALA A 223 -4.75 5.07 -3.24
CA ALA A 223 -5.07 6.14 -4.20
C ALA A 223 -6.56 6.53 -4.11
N ARG A 224 -7.47 5.56 -4.06
CA ARG A 224 -8.91 5.82 -3.88
C ARG A 224 -9.22 6.51 -2.54
N ALA A 225 -8.57 6.10 -1.45
CA ALA A 225 -8.68 6.77 -0.15
C ALA A 225 -8.18 8.22 -0.21
N SER A 226 -7.09 8.46 -0.93
CA SER A 226 -6.52 9.80 -1.16
C SER A 226 -7.47 10.70 -1.95
N ILE A 227 -8.10 10.16 -2.99
CA ILE A 227 -9.11 10.87 -3.80
C ILE A 227 -10.31 11.27 -2.93
N ARG A 228 -10.84 10.35 -2.12
CA ARG A 228 -11.94 10.67 -1.20
C ARG A 228 -11.56 11.76 -0.21
N TRP A 229 -10.36 11.68 0.36
CA TRP A 229 -9.87 12.73 1.26
C TRP A 229 -9.79 14.10 0.57
N ALA A 230 -9.20 14.17 -0.61
CA ALA A 230 -8.99 15.41 -1.35
C ALA A 230 -10.32 16.08 -1.76
N ARG A 231 -11.29 15.29 -2.22
CA ARG A 231 -12.58 15.78 -2.67
C ARG A 231 -13.58 16.07 -1.54
N GLY A 232 -13.34 15.55 -0.34
CA GLY A 232 -14.30 15.62 0.76
C GLY A 232 -15.49 14.66 0.59
N ALA A 233 -16.20 14.39 1.69
CA ALA A 233 -17.29 13.40 1.71
C ALA A 233 -18.48 13.77 0.79
N ALA A 234 -18.67 15.04 0.46
CA ALA A 234 -19.81 15.51 -0.35
C ALA A 234 -19.69 15.15 -1.85
N ASP A 235 -18.48 15.08 -2.40
CA ASP A 235 -18.29 14.76 -3.83
C ASP A 235 -18.09 13.27 -4.08
N ALA A 236 -17.76 12.50 -3.06
CA ALA A 236 -17.60 11.04 -3.17
C ALA A 236 -18.93 10.32 -3.46
N ALA A 237 -20.06 10.90 -3.07
CA ALA A 237 -21.40 10.35 -3.30
C ALA A 237 -21.95 10.55 -4.73
N LYS A 238 -21.31 11.40 -5.55
CA LYS A 238 -21.71 11.65 -6.94
C LYS A 238 -20.98 10.78 -7.95
N ALA A 239 -19.94 10.07 -7.53
CA ALA A 239 -19.06 9.26 -8.39
C ALA A 239 -19.23 7.74 -8.17
N ALA A 240 -20.20 7.31 -7.36
CA ALA A 240 -20.63 5.92 -7.16
C ALA A 240 -21.93 5.66 -7.91
#